data_0b8ba0cefba52cf66ed0520f535bc18f
#
_entry.id   0b8ba0cefba52cf66ed0520f535bc18f
#
_cell.length_a   1.000
_cell.length_b   1.000
_cell.length_c   1.000
_cell.angle_alpha   90.00
_cell.angle_beta   90.00
_cell.angle_gamma   90.00
#
_symmetry.space_group_name_H-M   'P 1'
#
loop_
_entity.id
_entity.type
_entity.pdbx_description
1 polymer ?
#
loop_
_entity_poly.entity_id
_entity_poly.type
_entity_poly.pdbx_seq_one_letter_code
_entity_poly.pdbx_strand_id
1 'polypeptide(L)'
;IVGCLGLRFASGFLNLRQHAPPLLRFANAFSLAGLSVVVLAMLLRQQAVAAIVAFVFILLFSLAMVWLGLVSVQHGRVAGRYFLVAVLMSMIGATVSALTVWVGLPYTQVGFHAAGWGVVAEGLLLALALAYQMRQVQRKRIIAEQLARLDPLTGLFNRRAFLDRAGPVWSTSQRNLRPLSVVMCDLDHFKSINDKHGHEMGDSALVAVSRVLAEACRSGDVVARWGGEEFILFLPETDAVQAMQLAERLRGEIGQLELAGENRGLAIS
;
A
#
# COMPACT_ATOMS: atom_id res chain seq x y z
N ILE A 1 2.34 28.33 12.07
CA ILE A 1 1.79 26.98 12.17
C ILE A 1 1.49 26.43 10.78
N VAL A 2 0.70 27.14 9.92
CA VAL A 2 0.31 26.68 8.59
C VAL A 2 1.51 26.33 7.69
N GLY A 3 2.55 27.22 7.65
CA GLY A 3 3.75 26.96 6.86
C GLY A 3 4.55 25.72 7.31
N CYS A 4 4.61 25.46 8.62
CA CYS A 4 5.26 24.26 9.15
C CYS A 4 4.52 22.96 8.76
N LEU A 5 3.19 22.99 8.84
CA LEU A 5 2.36 21.87 8.39
C LEU A 5 2.45 21.66 6.89
N GLY A 6 2.49 22.75 6.11
CA GLY A 6 2.68 22.72 4.66
C GLY A 6 4.00 22.08 4.24
N LEU A 7 5.12 22.43 4.86
CA LEU A 7 6.42 21.79 4.57
C LEU A 7 6.47 20.33 4.99
N ARG A 8 5.86 19.96 6.11
CA ARG A 8 5.73 18.55 6.51
C ARG A 8 4.87 17.76 5.52
N PHE A 9 3.75 18.33 5.10
CA PHE A 9 2.92 17.73 4.08
C PHE A 9 3.68 17.57 2.76
N ALA A 10 4.33 18.62 2.27
CA ALA A 10 5.14 18.59 1.05
C ALA A 10 6.24 17.51 1.13
N SER A 11 6.92 17.42 2.27
CA SER A 11 7.99 16.43 2.46
C SER A 11 7.46 14.98 2.41
N GLY A 12 6.29 14.72 2.97
CA GLY A 12 5.61 13.43 2.90
C GLY A 12 5.07 13.15 1.51
N PHE A 13 4.37 14.11 0.92
CA PHE A 13 3.77 14.01 -0.42
C PHE A 13 4.82 13.76 -1.51
N LEU A 14 5.95 14.47 -1.45
CA LEU A 14 7.06 14.30 -2.39
C LEU A 14 8.01 13.16 -2.01
N ASN A 15 7.74 12.44 -0.92
CA ASN A 15 8.55 11.33 -0.41
C ASN A 15 10.04 11.67 -0.28
N LEU A 16 10.34 12.86 0.29
CA LEU A 16 11.71 13.37 0.43
C LEU A 16 12.57 12.48 1.33
N ARG A 17 11.97 11.73 2.24
CA ARG A 17 12.67 10.83 3.16
C ARG A 17 13.49 9.77 2.42
N GLN A 18 12.98 9.26 1.31
CA GLN A 18 13.64 8.22 0.52
C GLN A 18 14.62 8.76 -0.52
N HIS A 19 14.38 9.99 -1.04
CA HIS A 19 15.07 10.45 -2.23
C HIS A 19 15.95 11.69 -2.01
N ALA A 20 15.67 12.46 -0.96
CA ALA A 20 16.42 13.68 -0.66
C ALA A 20 16.43 13.97 0.87
N PRO A 21 17.06 13.10 1.68
CA PRO A 21 17.09 13.26 3.13
C PRO A 21 17.70 14.60 3.61
N PRO A 22 18.69 15.23 2.93
CA PRO A 22 19.16 16.54 3.34
C PRO A 22 18.10 17.63 3.18
N LEU A 23 17.25 17.56 2.15
CA LEU A 23 16.13 18.50 1.95
C LEU A 23 15.07 18.37 3.04
N LEU A 24 14.81 17.16 3.50
CA LEU A 24 13.91 16.93 4.62
C LEU A 24 14.43 17.57 5.92
N ARG A 25 15.74 17.43 6.20
CA ARG A 25 16.37 18.07 7.35
C ARG A 25 16.28 19.58 7.27
N PHE A 26 16.57 20.16 6.10
CA PHE A 26 16.41 21.58 5.85
C PHE A 26 14.99 22.07 6.07
N ALA A 27 13.99 21.41 5.48
CA ALA A 27 12.57 21.75 5.65
C ALA A 27 12.12 21.73 7.12
N ASN A 28 12.56 20.73 7.88
CA ASN A 28 12.25 20.61 9.30
C ASN A 28 12.94 21.72 10.12
N ALA A 29 14.22 21.98 9.88
CA ALA A 29 14.97 23.03 10.56
C ALA A 29 14.39 24.42 10.27
N PHE A 30 14.05 24.70 9.01
CA PHE A 30 13.42 25.94 8.58
C PHE A 30 12.05 26.14 9.25
N SER A 31 11.22 25.10 9.29
CA SER A 31 9.91 25.12 9.97
C SER A 31 10.05 25.42 11.45
N LEU A 32 11.01 24.78 12.12
CA LEU A 32 11.23 24.95 13.56
C LEU A 32 11.74 26.36 13.87
N ALA A 33 12.72 26.85 13.11
CA ALA A 33 13.28 28.19 13.26
C ALA A 33 12.20 29.27 13.05
N GLY A 34 11.38 29.16 11.99
CA GLY A 34 10.30 30.12 11.75
C GLY A 34 9.26 30.13 12.86
N LEU A 35 8.89 28.98 13.38
CA LEU A 35 7.95 28.89 14.50
C LEU A 35 8.53 29.52 15.76
N SER A 36 9.80 29.23 16.09
CA SER A 36 10.49 29.77 17.27
C SER A 36 10.57 31.28 17.23
N VAL A 37 10.89 31.87 16.10
CA VAL A 37 11.03 33.33 15.94
C VAL A 37 9.67 34.03 16.10
N VAL A 38 8.60 33.47 15.51
CA VAL A 38 7.23 34.02 15.64
C VAL A 38 6.77 33.96 17.12
N VAL A 39 6.98 32.84 17.79
CA VAL A 39 6.61 32.67 19.19
C VAL A 39 7.38 33.69 20.08
N LEU A 40 8.69 33.85 19.84
CA LEU A 40 9.52 34.80 20.57
C LEU A 40 9.04 36.23 20.35
N ALA A 41 8.72 36.63 19.12
CA ALA A 41 8.21 37.98 18.82
C ALA A 41 6.84 38.22 19.49
N MET A 42 5.98 37.24 19.59
CA MET A 42 4.71 37.31 20.32
C MET A 42 4.93 37.50 21.83
N LEU A 43 5.86 36.75 22.42
CA LEU A 43 6.18 36.84 23.84
C LEU A 43 6.75 38.22 24.22
N LEU A 44 7.55 38.83 23.35
CA LEU A 44 8.12 40.14 23.50
C LEU A 44 7.09 41.28 23.25
N ARG A 45 5.84 40.99 22.95
CA ARG A 45 4.74 41.91 22.62
C ARG A 45 5.07 42.93 21.52
N GLN A 46 6.04 42.61 20.64
CA GLN A 46 6.43 43.46 19.51
C GLN A 46 5.63 43.08 18.27
N GLN A 47 4.41 43.57 18.14
CA GLN A 47 3.49 43.20 17.05
C GLN A 47 4.03 43.57 15.67
N ALA A 48 4.68 44.72 15.50
CA ALA A 48 5.27 45.14 14.24
C ALA A 48 6.40 44.17 13.80
N VAL A 49 7.28 43.79 14.73
CA VAL A 49 8.35 42.82 14.45
C VAL A 49 7.78 41.45 14.11
N ALA A 50 6.77 40.99 14.83
CA ALA A 50 6.08 39.73 14.57
C ALA A 50 5.47 39.72 13.16
N ALA A 51 4.85 40.80 12.72
CA ALA A 51 4.29 40.94 11.38
C ALA A 51 5.38 40.88 10.30
N ILE A 52 6.46 41.63 10.41
CA ILE A 52 7.57 41.62 9.43
C ILE A 52 8.15 40.22 9.34
N VAL A 53 8.43 39.57 10.47
CA VAL A 53 8.96 38.19 10.50
C VAL A 53 8.01 37.22 9.85
N ALA A 54 6.71 37.35 10.09
CA ALA A 54 5.70 36.48 9.43
C ALA A 54 5.69 36.65 7.92
N PHE A 55 5.77 37.89 7.42
CA PHE A 55 5.81 38.14 5.97
C PHE A 55 7.10 37.58 5.33
N VAL A 56 8.26 37.79 5.94
CA VAL A 56 9.53 37.22 5.48
C VAL A 56 9.47 35.69 5.47
N PHE A 57 8.91 35.10 6.52
CA PHE A 57 8.75 33.65 6.61
C PHE A 57 7.82 33.11 5.50
N ILE A 58 6.68 33.76 5.22
CA ILE A 58 5.77 33.36 4.16
C ILE A 58 6.46 33.43 2.80
N LEU A 59 7.23 34.47 2.52
CA LEU A 59 7.97 34.61 1.27
C LEU A 59 8.98 33.47 1.09
N LEU A 60 9.81 33.23 2.11
CA LEU A 60 10.81 32.16 2.09
C LEU A 60 10.16 30.77 2.00
N PHE A 61 9.04 30.59 2.69
CA PHE A 61 8.23 29.36 2.60
C PHE A 61 7.74 29.12 1.16
N SER A 62 7.18 30.14 0.52
CA SER A 62 6.68 30.03 -0.86
C SER A 62 7.80 29.67 -1.84
N LEU A 63 8.96 30.33 -1.71
CA LEU A 63 10.14 30.00 -2.54
C LEU A 63 10.61 28.56 -2.30
N ALA A 64 10.64 28.10 -1.04
CA ALA A 64 11.02 26.76 -0.70
C ALA A 64 10.04 25.70 -1.29
N MET A 65 8.73 25.98 -1.30
CA MET A 65 7.72 25.09 -1.89
C MET A 65 7.90 24.99 -3.41
N VAL A 66 8.12 26.11 -4.10
CA VAL A 66 8.42 26.08 -5.55
C VAL A 66 9.70 25.30 -5.82
N TRP A 67 10.75 25.54 -5.06
CA TRP A 67 12.02 24.82 -5.22
C TRP A 67 11.87 23.32 -5.02
N LEU A 68 11.15 22.88 -3.96
CA LEU A 68 10.86 21.48 -3.73
C LEU A 68 10.06 20.86 -4.89
N GLY A 69 9.09 21.60 -5.43
CA GLY A 69 8.32 21.20 -6.61
C GLY A 69 9.21 21.00 -7.83
N LEU A 70 10.09 21.97 -8.13
CA LEU A 70 11.04 21.91 -9.25
C LEU A 70 12.00 20.71 -9.13
N VAL A 71 12.61 20.52 -7.96
CA VAL A 71 13.49 19.37 -7.69
C VAL A 71 12.75 18.05 -7.91
N SER A 72 11.51 17.95 -7.46
CA SER A 72 10.70 16.75 -7.65
C SER A 72 10.36 16.49 -9.12
N VAL A 73 10.12 17.54 -9.91
CA VAL A 73 9.88 17.44 -11.37
C VAL A 73 11.15 16.99 -12.09
N GLN A 74 12.32 17.54 -11.75
CA GLN A 74 13.61 17.13 -12.33
C GLN A 74 13.91 15.65 -12.11
N HIS A 75 13.44 15.07 -11.00
CA HIS A 75 13.54 13.63 -10.75
C HIS A 75 12.43 12.80 -11.45
N GLY A 76 11.74 13.38 -12.42
CA GLY A 76 10.77 12.69 -13.27
C GLY A 76 9.44 12.31 -12.58
N ARG A 77 9.12 12.89 -11.43
CA ARG A 77 7.94 12.53 -10.66
C ARG A 77 6.70 13.24 -11.14
N VAL A 78 5.68 12.48 -11.47
CA VAL A 78 4.36 12.99 -11.85
C VAL A 78 3.74 13.81 -10.71
N ALA A 79 3.89 13.34 -9.45
CA ALA A 79 3.41 14.07 -8.27
C ALA A 79 4.03 15.45 -8.12
N GLY A 80 5.31 15.62 -8.46
CA GLY A 80 6.01 16.91 -8.45
C GLY A 80 5.39 17.93 -9.40
N ARG A 81 4.91 17.48 -10.55
CA ARG A 81 4.23 18.36 -11.53
C ARG A 81 2.91 18.90 -10.98
N TYR A 82 2.07 18.04 -10.42
CA TYR A 82 0.82 18.46 -9.76
C TYR A 82 1.07 19.38 -8.58
N PHE A 83 2.07 19.05 -7.76
CA PHE A 83 2.46 19.86 -6.62
C PHE A 83 2.93 21.25 -7.05
N LEU A 84 3.78 21.35 -8.08
CA LEU A 84 4.28 22.62 -8.58
C LEU A 84 3.15 23.50 -9.13
N VAL A 85 2.26 22.91 -9.94
CA VAL A 85 1.09 23.62 -10.47
C VAL A 85 0.18 24.13 -9.33
N ALA A 86 -0.06 23.29 -8.33
CA ALA A 86 -0.88 23.64 -7.17
C ALA A 86 -0.30 24.83 -6.41
N VAL A 87 0.98 24.80 -6.10
CA VAL A 87 1.68 25.90 -5.41
C VAL A 87 1.67 27.20 -6.24
N LEU A 88 1.94 27.10 -7.54
CA LEU A 88 1.90 28.27 -8.44
C LEU A 88 0.49 28.91 -8.51
N MET A 89 -0.56 28.11 -8.57
CA MET A 89 -1.95 28.61 -8.54
C MET A 89 -2.25 29.37 -7.25
N SER A 90 -1.85 28.84 -6.11
CA SER A 90 -1.99 29.51 -4.81
C SER A 90 -1.20 30.82 -4.74
N MET A 91 0.05 30.82 -5.26
CA MET A 91 0.87 32.04 -5.31
C MET A 91 0.27 33.13 -6.22
N ILE A 92 -0.25 32.77 -7.38
CA ILE A 92 -0.93 33.69 -8.30
C ILE A 92 -2.14 34.31 -7.58
N GLY A 93 -2.98 33.48 -6.96
CA GLY A 93 -4.13 33.95 -6.19
C GLY A 93 -3.75 34.93 -5.07
N ALA A 94 -2.71 34.61 -4.31
CA ALA A 94 -2.20 35.47 -3.25
C ALA A 94 -1.65 36.80 -3.78
N THR A 95 -0.92 36.76 -4.89
CA THR A 95 -0.38 37.97 -5.53
C THR A 95 -1.47 38.88 -6.05
N VAL A 96 -2.47 38.35 -6.74
CA VAL A 96 -3.63 39.13 -7.23
C VAL A 96 -4.37 39.77 -6.07
N SER A 97 -4.62 39.03 -5.00
CA SER A 97 -5.30 39.57 -3.80
C SER A 97 -4.48 40.67 -3.12
N ALA A 98 -3.15 40.48 -3.01
CA ALA A 98 -2.26 41.50 -2.45
C ALA A 98 -2.22 42.78 -3.31
N LEU A 99 -2.13 42.69 -4.63
CA LEU A 99 -2.16 43.83 -5.53
C LEU A 99 -3.47 44.61 -5.44
N THR A 100 -4.60 43.90 -5.34
CA THR A 100 -5.93 44.55 -5.17
C THR A 100 -5.99 45.37 -3.88
N VAL A 101 -5.40 44.86 -2.78
CA VAL A 101 -5.48 45.52 -1.47
C VAL A 101 -4.43 46.61 -1.29
N TRP A 102 -3.16 46.38 -1.75
CA TRP A 102 -2.04 47.25 -1.44
C TRP A 102 -1.72 48.31 -2.50
N VAL A 103 -1.96 47.98 -3.77
CA VAL A 103 -1.63 48.90 -4.90
C VAL A 103 -2.87 49.70 -5.31
N GLY A 104 -4.03 49.41 -4.74
CA GLY A 104 -5.26 50.14 -5.05
C GLY A 104 -5.79 49.85 -6.46
N LEU A 105 -5.60 48.66 -6.99
CA LEU A 105 -6.28 48.23 -8.20
C LEU A 105 -7.81 48.31 -8.00
N PRO A 106 -8.59 48.51 -9.07
CA PRO A 106 -10.05 48.57 -8.93
C PRO A 106 -10.55 47.38 -8.11
N TYR A 107 -11.29 47.69 -7.03
CA TYR A 107 -11.86 46.66 -6.17
C TYR A 107 -12.82 45.81 -6.97
N THR A 108 -12.47 44.54 -7.12
CA THR A 108 -13.38 43.52 -7.65
C THR A 108 -13.49 42.40 -6.63
N GLN A 109 -14.69 41.83 -6.48
CA GLN A 109 -14.88 40.69 -5.58
C GLN A 109 -13.95 39.52 -5.95
N VAL A 110 -13.74 39.30 -7.23
CA VAL A 110 -12.83 38.23 -7.73
C VAL A 110 -11.40 38.52 -7.30
N GLY A 111 -10.87 39.74 -7.45
CA GLY A 111 -9.54 40.11 -7.04
C GLY A 111 -9.32 39.98 -5.53
N PHE A 112 -10.28 40.45 -4.73
CA PHE A 112 -10.22 40.37 -3.28
C PHE A 112 -10.18 38.90 -2.77
N HIS A 113 -10.98 38.02 -3.37
CA HIS A 113 -11.06 36.62 -3.00
C HIS A 113 -10.10 35.71 -3.76
N ALA A 114 -9.20 36.25 -4.62
CA ALA A 114 -8.31 35.48 -5.47
C ALA A 114 -7.39 34.53 -4.65
N ALA A 115 -6.92 34.95 -3.50
CA ALA A 115 -6.13 34.10 -2.58
C ALA A 115 -6.93 32.88 -2.12
N GLY A 116 -8.21 33.05 -1.78
CA GLY A 116 -9.12 31.97 -1.38
C GLY A 116 -9.32 30.96 -2.51
N TRP A 117 -9.57 31.44 -3.72
CA TRP A 117 -9.72 30.57 -4.90
C TRP A 117 -8.42 29.82 -5.22
N GLY A 118 -7.26 30.47 -5.07
CA GLY A 118 -5.96 29.85 -5.23
C GLY A 118 -5.74 28.67 -4.27
N VAL A 119 -6.08 28.85 -3.00
CA VAL A 119 -5.99 27.79 -1.97
C VAL A 119 -6.96 26.63 -2.25
N VAL A 120 -8.17 26.92 -2.69
CA VAL A 120 -9.14 25.88 -3.08
C VAL A 120 -8.62 25.07 -4.27
N ALA A 121 -8.10 25.75 -5.29
CA ALA A 121 -7.52 25.09 -6.47
C ALA A 121 -6.30 24.23 -6.07
N GLU A 122 -5.41 24.75 -5.20
CA GLU A 122 -4.29 24.00 -4.64
C GLU A 122 -4.75 22.73 -3.94
N GLY A 123 -5.74 22.83 -3.05
CA GLY A 123 -6.29 21.69 -2.31
C GLY A 123 -6.86 20.62 -3.23
N LEU A 124 -7.62 21.01 -4.25
CA LEU A 124 -8.17 20.09 -5.25
C LEU A 124 -7.06 19.38 -6.05
N LEU A 125 -6.07 20.12 -6.54
CA LEU A 125 -4.96 19.55 -7.30
C LEU A 125 -4.14 18.57 -6.44
N LEU A 126 -3.87 18.90 -5.17
CA LEU A 126 -3.16 18.02 -4.26
C LEU A 126 -3.98 16.77 -3.93
N ALA A 127 -5.30 16.89 -3.73
CA ALA A 127 -6.17 15.74 -3.51
C ALA A 127 -6.19 14.79 -4.73
N LEU A 128 -6.30 15.34 -5.93
CA LEU A 128 -6.23 14.57 -7.18
C LEU A 128 -4.86 13.87 -7.34
N ALA A 129 -3.78 14.57 -7.05
CA ALA A 129 -2.44 14.00 -7.11
C ALA A 129 -2.24 12.87 -6.09
N LEU A 130 -2.75 13.02 -4.88
CA LEU A 130 -2.71 11.99 -3.85
C LEU A 130 -3.53 10.76 -4.26
N ALA A 131 -4.75 10.97 -4.77
CA ALA A 131 -5.58 9.88 -5.28
C ALA A 131 -4.90 9.13 -6.43
N TYR A 132 -4.23 9.85 -7.35
CA TYR A 132 -3.46 9.23 -8.41
C TYR A 132 -2.28 8.39 -7.87
N GLN A 133 -1.52 8.90 -6.90
CA GLN A 133 -0.42 8.16 -6.27
C GLN A 133 -0.92 6.88 -5.58
N MET A 134 -2.01 6.98 -4.81
CA MET A 134 -2.60 5.82 -4.14
C MET A 134 -3.02 4.74 -5.14
N ARG A 135 -3.67 5.13 -6.24
CA ARG A 135 -4.04 4.20 -7.32
C ARG A 135 -2.81 3.53 -7.94
N GLN A 136 -1.71 4.26 -8.14
CA GLN A 136 -0.49 3.67 -8.69
C GLN A 136 0.16 2.66 -7.74
N VAL A 137 0.19 2.96 -6.45
CA VAL A 137 0.71 2.02 -5.43
C VAL A 137 -0.15 0.76 -5.38
N GLN A 138 -1.48 0.91 -5.35
CA GLN A 138 -2.40 -0.22 -5.36
C GLN A 138 -2.25 -1.08 -6.62
N ARG A 139 -2.15 -0.46 -7.81
CA ARG A 139 -1.92 -1.20 -9.06
C ARG A 139 -0.62 -2.01 -9.03
N LYS A 140 0.48 -1.41 -8.55
CA LYS A 140 1.75 -2.12 -8.42
C LYS A 140 1.65 -3.30 -7.46
N ARG A 141 0.93 -3.13 -6.35
CA ARG A 141 0.68 -4.18 -5.38
C ARG A 141 -0.12 -5.34 -6.00
N ILE A 142 -1.24 -5.03 -6.67
CA ILE A 142 -2.06 -6.03 -7.35
C ILE A 142 -1.25 -6.80 -8.40
N ILE A 143 -0.43 -6.09 -9.20
CA ILE A 143 0.43 -6.74 -10.20
C ILE A 143 1.46 -7.65 -9.52
N ALA A 144 2.09 -7.20 -8.41
CA ALA A 144 3.03 -8.03 -7.66
C ALA A 144 2.35 -9.27 -7.07
N GLU A 145 1.15 -9.13 -6.51
CA GLU A 145 0.33 -10.23 -6.00
C GLU A 145 -0.09 -11.19 -7.13
N GLN A 146 -0.42 -10.67 -8.31
CA GLN A 146 -0.73 -11.48 -9.49
C GLN A 146 0.49 -12.23 -10.07
N LEU A 147 1.69 -11.69 -9.89
CA LEU A 147 2.93 -12.34 -10.32
C LEU A 147 3.46 -13.33 -9.28
N ALA A 148 3.00 -13.23 -8.03
CA ALA A 148 3.32 -14.21 -7.00
C ALA A 148 2.80 -15.60 -7.44
N ARG A 149 3.63 -16.63 -7.30
CA ARG A 149 3.26 -18.02 -7.62
C ARG A 149 2.87 -18.82 -6.39
N LEU A 150 3.24 -18.33 -5.22
CA LEU A 150 2.98 -18.99 -3.96
C LEU A 150 1.91 -18.25 -3.17
N ASP A 151 1.14 -19.00 -2.41
CA ASP A 151 0.26 -18.47 -1.37
C ASP A 151 1.11 -17.93 -0.21
N PRO A 152 0.93 -16.69 0.23
CA PRO A 152 1.81 -16.06 1.21
C PRO A 152 1.69 -16.66 2.62
N LEU A 153 0.58 -17.30 2.94
CA LEU A 153 0.35 -17.93 4.25
C LEU A 153 0.95 -19.33 4.30
N THR A 154 0.64 -20.15 3.30
CA THR A 154 0.94 -21.59 3.32
C THR A 154 2.24 -21.95 2.60
N GLY A 155 2.77 -21.08 1.74
CA GLY A 155 3.95 -21.36 0.91
C GLY A 155 3.69 -22.34 -0.24
N LEU A 156 2.48 -22.91 -0.35
CA LEU A 156 2.09 -23.74 -1.49
C LEU A 156 1.89 -22.89 -2.75
N PHE A 157 1.76 -23.56 -3.91
CA PHE A 157 1.33 -22.83 -5.10
C PHE A 157 -0.06 -22.22 -4.88
N ASN A 158 -0.28 -21.03 -5.42
CA ASN A 158 -1.62 -20.47 -5.49
C ASN A 158 -2.37 -21.05 -6.71
N ARG A 159 -3.67 -20.80 -6.77
CA ARG A 159 -4.56 -21.26 -7.85
C ARG A 159 -4.01 -20.98 -9.26
N ARG A 160 -3.41 -19.82 -9.46
CA ARG A 160 -2.86 -19.42 -10.76
C ARG A 160 -1.66 -20.29 -11.14
N ALA A 161 -0.69 -20.40 -10.22
CA ALA A 161 0.50 -21.21 -10.43
C ALA A 161 0.17 -22.70 -10.63
N PHE A 162 -0.88 -23.18 -9.96
CA PHE A 162 -1.42 -24.51 -10.17
C PHE A 162 -1.88 -24.69 -11.62
N LEU A 163 -2.73 -23.82 -12.13
CA LEU A 163 -3.25 -23.89 -13.51
C LEU A 163 -2.13 -23.79 -14.55
N ASP A 164 -1.16 -22.89 -14.34
CA ASP A 164 0.00 -22.73 -15.22
C ASP A 164 0.84 -24.02 -15.29
N ARG A 165 0.97 -24.76 -14.18
CA ARG A 165 1.75 -26.01 -14.12
C ARG A 165 0.97 -27.23 -14.57
N ALA A 166 -0.29 -27.32 -14.15
CA ALA A 166 -1.13 -28.48 -14.45
C ALA A 166 -1.52 -28.56 -15.94
N GLY A 167 -1.77 -27.42 -16.59
CA GLY A 167 -2.26 -27.36 -17.96
C GLY A 167 -1.40 -28.11 -18.99
N PRO A 168 -0.09 -27.86 -19.09
CA PRO A 168 0.80 -28.58 -20.00
C PRO A 168 0.87 -30.09 -19.73
N VAL A 169 0.92 -30.47 -18.44
CA VAL A 169 0.98 -31.87 -18.01
C VAL A 169 -0.32 -32.60 -18.33
N TRP A 170 -1.47 -31.95 -18.06
CA TRP A 170 -2.79 -32.44 -18.44
C TRP A 170 -2.87 -32.77 -19.94
N SER A 171 -2.49 -31.80 -20.78
CA SER A 171 -2.52 -31.96 -22.24
C SER A 171 -1.62 -33.10 -22.74
N THR A 172 -0.48 -33.30 -22.08
CA THR A 172 0.46 -34.35 -22.40
C THR A 172 -0.05 -35.72 -21.95
N SER A 173 -0.63 -35.82 -20.74
CA SER A 173 -1.20 -37.05 -20.21
C SER A 173 -2.37 -37.52 -21.05
N GLN A 174 -3.26 -36.62 -21.49
CA GLN A 174 -4.37 -36.94 -22.38
C GLN A 174 -3.89 -37.55 -23.74
N ARG A 175 -2.90 -36.90 -24.37
CA ARG A 175 -2.35 -37.37 -25.64
C ARG A 175 -1.71 -38.77 -25.56
N ASN A 176 -1.04 -39.02 -24.42
CA ASN A 176 -0.28 -40.25 -24.22
C ASN A 176 -1.08 -41.32 -23.47
N LEU A 177 -2.38 -41.08 -23.19
CA LEU A 177 -3.26 -41.96 -22.45
C LEU A 177 -2.67 -42.39 -21.09
N ARG A 178 -1.92 -41.48 -20.43
CA ARG A 178 -1.36 -41.72 -19.10
C ARG A 178 -2.38 -41.39 -18.03
N PRO A 179 -2.48 -42.19 -16.96
CA PRO A 179 -3.38 -41.91 -15.86
C PRO A 179 -3.02 -40.58 -15.19
N LEU A 180 -4.04 -39.86 -14.74
CA LEU A 180 -3.91 -38.62 -14.06
C LEU A 180 -5.11 -38.40 -13.13
N SER A 181 -4.85 -37.98 -11.90
CA SER A 181 -5.88 -37.72 -10.91
C SER A 181 -5.78 -36.31 -10.34
N VAL A 182 -6.92 -35.80 -9.92
CA VAL A 182 -7.02 -34.52 -9.16
C VAL A 182 -7.77 -34.81 -7.87
N VAL A 183 -7.22 -34.35 -6.78
CA VAL A 183 -7.84 -34.44 -5.45
C VAL A 183 -8.13 -33.02 -4.96
N MET A 184 -9.37 -32.76 -4.56
CA MET A 184 -9.77 -31.54 -3.88
C MET A 184 -9.95 -31.85 -2.40
N CYS A 185 -9.37 -31.03 -1.55
CA CYS A 185 -9.49 -31.15 -0.11
C CYS A 185 -10.10 -29.85 0.44
N ASP A 186 -10.99 -29.98 1.40
CA ASP A 186 -11.61 -28.88 2.13
C ASP A 186 -11.53 -29.16 3.62
N LEU A 187 -11.29 -28.15 4.45
CA LEU A 187 -11.19 -28.29 5.90
C LEU A 187 -12.58 -28.19 6.52
N ASP A 188 -13.04 -29.32 7.07
CA ASP A 188 -14.34 -29.37 7.74
C ASP A 188 -14.39 -28.41 8.95
N HIS A 189 -15.49 -27.66 9.04
CA HIS A 189 -15.75 -26.74 10.14
C HIS A 189 -14.71 -25.65 10.38
N PHE A 190 -13.90 -25.29 9.36
CA PHE A 190 -12.86 -24.26 9.47
C PHE A 190 -13.38 -22.93 10.01
N LYS A 191 -14.57 -22.51 9.58
CA LYS A 191 -15.24 -21.33 10.14
C LYS A 191 -15.44 -21.43 11.65
N SER A 192 -15.79 -22.60 12.15
CA SER A 192 -15.96 -22.83 13.60
C SER A 192 -14.64 -22.68 14.37
N ILE A 193 -13.52 -23.07 13.75
CA ILE A 193 -12.18 -22.87 14.33
C ILE A 193 -11.92 -21.37 14.47
N ASN A 194 -12.14 -20.60 13.40
CA ASN A 194 -11.98 -19.15 13.41
C ASN A 194 -12.87 -18.45 14.43
N ASP A 195 -14.15 -18.83 14.48
CA ASP A 195 -15.13 -18.20 15.37
C ASP A 195 -14.86 -18.49 16.86
N LYS A 196 -14.30 -19.66 17.19
CA LYS A 196 -13.99 -20.06 18.57
C LYS A 196 -12.61 -19.65 19.05
N HIS A 197 -11.61 -19.70 18.17
CA HIS A 197 -10.19 -19.58 18.54
C HIS A 197 -9.47 -18.41 17.86
N GLY A 198 -10.18 -17.63 17.03
CA GLY A 198 -9.65 -16.50 16.29
C GLY A 198 -8.93 -16.88 15.00
N HIS A 199 -8.71 -15.89 14.14
CA HIS A 199 -8.11 -16.07 12.82
C HIS A 199 -6.67 -16.58 12.87
N GLU A 200 -5.89 -16.22 13.89
CA GLU A 200 -4.51 -16.70 14.05
C GLU A 200 -4.43 -18.23 14.21
N MET A 201 -5.40 -18.80 14.89
CA MET A 201 -5.50 -20.26 15.03
C MET A 201 -5.90 -20.90 13.70
N GLY A 202 -6.85 -20.31 12.97
CA GLY A 202 -7.21 -20.76 11.63
C GLY A 202 -6.02 -20.71 10.66
N ASP A 203 -5.23 -19.63 10.69
CA ASP A 203 -4.03 -19.52 9.89
C ASP A 203 -2.98 -20.59 10.26
N SER A 204 -2.83 -20.89 11.55
CA SER A 204 -1.95 -21.97 12.02
C SER A 204 -2.43 -23.35 11.53
N ALA A 205 -3.75 -23.59 11.50
CA ALA A 205 -4.34 -24.81 10.96
C ALA A 205 -4.03 -24.96 9.47
N LEU A 206 -4.24 -23.90 8.69
CA LEU A 206 -3.94 -23.90 7.25
C LEU A 206 -2.46 -24.18 6.97
N VAL A 207 -1.55 -23.60 7.76
CA VAL A 207 -0.10 -23.86 7.66
C VAL A 207 0.23 -25.30 8.02
N ALA A 208 -0.36 -25.86 9.07
CA ALA A 208 -0.13 -27.24 9.46
C ALA A 208 -0.58 -28.22 8.39
N VAL A 209 -1.81 -28.06 7.87
CA VAL A 209 -2.34 -28.86 6.77
C VAL A 209 -1.49 -28.74 5.51
N SER A 210 -1.10 -27.53 5.15
CA SER A 210 -0.28 -27.31 3.95
C SER A 210 1.05 -28.05 4.00
N ARG A 211 1.64 -28.18 5.19
CA ARG A 211 2.88 -28.92 5.41
C ARG A 211 2.68 -30.43 5.18
N VAL A 212 1.62 -31.01 5.73
CA VAL A 212 1.27 -32.43 5.50
C VAL A 212 1.05 -32.69 4.01
N LEU A 213 0.28 -31.83 3.32
CA LEU A 213 0.03 -31.98 1.89
C LEU A 213 1.32 -31.88 1.06
N ALA A 214 2.22 -30.96 1.40
CA ALA A 214 3.49 -30.79 0.69
C ALA A 214 4.42 -31.99 0.89
N GLU A 215 4.50 -32.54 2.10
CA GLU A 215 5.35 -33.69 2.44
C GLU A 215 4.86 -34.99 1.78
N ALA A 216 3.56 -35.12 1.58
CA ALA A 216 2.98 -36.29 0.93
C ALA A 216 3.13 -36.30 -0.61
N CYS A 217 3.38 -35.15 -1.22
CA CYS A 217 3.52 -34.98 -2.67
C CYS A 217 4.92 -35.32 -3.17
N ARG A 218 5.00 -35.96 -4.36
CA ARG A 218 6.25 -36.24 -5.07
C ARG A 218 6.70 -35.01 -5.87
N SER A 219 7.95 -35.02 -6.35
CA SER A 219 8.49 -33.90 -7.15
C SER A 219 7.71 -33.60 -8.45
N GLY A 220 6.95 -34.57 -8.96
CA GLY A 220 6.10 -34.41 -10.15
C GLY A 220 4.67 -33.94 -9.85
N ASP A 221 4.26 -34.02 -8.60
CA ASP A 221 2.92 -33.61 -8.18
C ASP A 221 2.86 -32.10 -8.00
N VAL A 222 1.66 -31.53 -8.11
CA VAL A 222 1.45 -30.10 -7.86
C VAL A 222 0.40 -29.96 -6.77
N VAL A 223 0.79 -29.36 -5.64
CA VAL A 223 -0.12 -29.02 -4.55
C VAL A 223 -0.28 -27.52 -4.47
N ALA A 224 -1.52 -27.06 -4.26
CA ALA A 224 -1.84 -25.65 -4.19
C ALA A 224 -2.97 -25.36 -3.20
N ARG A 225 -2.96 -24.15 -2.66
CA ARG A 225 -4.13 -23.59 -2.00
C ARG A 225 -5.05 -22.99 -3.05
N TRP A 226 -6.25 -23.56 -3.17
CA TRP A 226 -7.21 -23.19 -4.21
C TRP A 226 -8.05 -21.98 -3.84
N GLY A 227 -8.41 -21.85 -2.58
CA GLY A 227 -9.20 -20.77 -1.98
C GLY A 227 -9.12 -20.83 -0.47
N GLY A 228 -9.83 -20.03 0.27
CA GLY A 228 -9.91 -19.95 1.72
C GLY A 228 -9.34 -21.14 2.50
N GLU A 229 -10.12 -22.21 2.64
CA GLU A 229 -9.80 -23.46 3.32
C GLU A 229 -9.64 -24.65 2.37
N GLU A 230 -9.66 -24.39 1.03
CA GLU A 230 -9.61 -25.40 -0.01
C GLU A 230 -8.18 -25.61 -0.53
N PHE A 231 -7.80 -26.88 -0.71
CA PHE A 231 -6.53 -27.29 -1.29
C PHE A 231 -6.78 -28.22 -2.49
N ILE A 232 -5.86 -28.22 -3.45
CA ILE A 232 -5.93 -29.06 -4.63
C ILE A 232 -4.60 -29.74 -4.90
N LEU A 233 -4.66 -31.04 -5.20
CA LEU A 233 -3.51 -31.83 -5.61
C LEU A 233 -3.73 -32.29 -7.04
N PHE A 234 -2.70 -32.18 -7.86
CA PHE A 234 -2.65 -32.68 -9.22
C PHE A 234 -1.57 -33.75 -9.28
N LEU A 235 -1.98 -34.95 -9.61
CA LEU A 235 -1.21 -36.19 -9.48
C LEU A 235 -1.00 -36.83 -10.85
N PRO A 236 0.04 -36.47 -11.59
CA PRO A 236 0.39 -37.14 -12.84
C PRO A 236 0.73 -38.62 -12.62
N GLU A 237 0.49 -39.46 -13.62
CA GLU A 237 0.80 -40.89 -13.59
C GLU A 237 0.22 -41.63 -12.36
N THR A 238 -0.96 -41.19 -11.92
CA THR A 238 -1.66 -41.70 -10.74
C THR A 238 -3.08 -42.05 -11.14
N ASP A 239 -3.49 -43.30 -10.96
CA ASP A 239 -4.83 -43.74 -11.22
C ASP A 239 -5.80 -43.43 -10.06
N ALA A 240 -7.09 -43.66 -10.24
CA ALA A 240 -8.11 -43.33 -9.26
C ALA A 240 -7.95 -44.12 -7.93
N VAL A 241 -7.46 -45.36 -7.99
CA VAL A 241 -7.26 -46.20 -6.82
C VAL A 241 -6.11 -45.63 -5.98
N GLN A 242 -4.99 -45.32 -6.62
CA GLN A 242 -3.82 -44.72 -5.99
C GLN A 242 -4.16 -43.34 -5.40
N ALA A 243 -4.92 -42.51 -6.14
CA ALA A 243 -5.34 -41.21 -5.66
C ALA A 243 -6.26 -41.31 -4.43
N MET A 244 -7.17 -42.26 -4.41
CA MET A 244 -8.06 -42.54 -3.26
C MET A 244 -7.23 -42.98 -2.05
N GLN A 245 -6.24 -43.85 -2.22
CA GLN A 245 -5.36 -44.28 -1.13
C GLN A 245 -4.56 -43.11 -0.55
N LEU A 246 -4.05 -42.22 -1.42
CA LEU A 246 -3.38 -41.01 -1.00
C LEU A 246 -4.33 -40.08 -0.21
N ALA A 247 -5.50 -39.84 -0.75
CA ALA A 247 -6.51 -38.97 -0.11
C ALA A 247 -6.92 -39.47 1.28
N GLU A 248 -7.13 -40.79 1.42
CA GLU A 248 -7.51 -41.37 2.72
C GLU A 248 -6.35 -41.34 3.73
N ARG A 249 -5.11 -41.55 3.27
CA ARG A 249 -3.94 -41.36 4.11
C ARG A 249 -3.81 -39.92 4.60
N LEU A 250 -3.94 -38.92 3.69
CA LEU A 250 -3.90 -37.51 4.02
C LEU A 250 -5.00 -37.14 5.03
N ARG A 251 -6.22 -37.63 4.82
CA ARG A 251 -7.34 -37.41 5.75
C ARG A 251 -7.00 -37.94 7.14
N GLY A 252 -6.39 -39.12 7.23
CA GLY A 252 -5.95 -39.68 8.52
C GLY A 252 -4.80 -38.91 9.18
N GLU A 253 -3.80 -38.45 8.41
CA GLU A 253 -2.68 -37.66 8.92
C GLU A 253 -3.15 -36.26 9.38
N ILE A 254 -4.01 -35.60 8.60
CA ILE A 254 -4.62 -34.30 8.95
C ILE A 254 -5.49 -34.44 10.21
N GLY A 255 -6.29 -35.50 10.31
CA GLY A 255 -7.13 -35.75 11.48
C GLY A 255 -6.35 -36.00 12.79
N GLN A 256 -5.04 -36.28 12.71
CA GLN A 256 -4.15 -36.46 13.85
C GLN A 256 -3.33 -35.19 14.18
N LEU A 257 -3.51 -34.10 13.41
CA LEU A 257 -2.79 -32.86 13.68
C LEU A 257 -3.29 -32.23 14.98
N GLU A 258 -2.36 -32.05 15.91
CA GLU A 258 -2.56 -31.24 17.10
C GLU A 258 -2.06 -29.82 16.84
N LEU A 259 -2.96 -28.83 16.92
CA LEU A 259 -2.54 -27.44 16.84
C LEU A 259 -1.92 -27.01 18.18
N ALA A 260 -0.70 -26.49 18.12
CA ALA A 260 -0.01 -25.93 19.27
C ALA A 260 -0.70 -24.64 19.75
N GLY A 261 -1.45 -24.73 20.83
CA GLY A 261 -2.13 -23.62 21.49
C GLY A 261 -2.50 -24.03 22.93
N GLU A 262 -2.98 -23.06 23.73
CA GLU A 262 -3.37 -23.30 25.14
C GLU A 262 -4.47 -24.37 25.34
N ASN A 263 -5.17 -24.74 24.28
CA ASN A 263 -6.15 -25.83 24.28
C ASN A 263 -5.59 -27.04 23.52
N ARG A 264 -4.99 -27.97 24.27
CA ARG A 264 -4.63 -29.33 23.80
C ARG A 264 -5.89 -30.02 23.27
N GLY A 265 -5.89 -30.39 21.98
CA GLY A 265 -6.90 -31.31 21.43
C GLY A 265 -7.81 -30.75 20.36
N LEU A 266 -7.39 -29.75 19.58
CA LEU A 266 -8.14 -29.37 18.38
C LEU A 266 -7.75 -30.34 17.26
N ALA A 267 -8.59 -31.33 16.97
CA ALA A 267 -8.46 -32.21 15.82
C ALA A 267 -8.96 -31.46 14.56
N ILE A 268 -8.19 -31.54 13.47
CA ILE A 268 -8.58 -31.04 12.15
C ILE A 268 -9.06 -32.25 11.34
N SER A 269 -10.17 -32.14 10.66
CA SER A 269 -10.66 -33.19 9.76
C SER A 269 -10.87 -32.65 8.35
#